data_9893aec04eed33b1c558e9491c4b5bea
#
_entry.id   9893aec04eed33b1c558e9491c4b5bea
#
_cell.length_a   1.000
_cell.length_b   1.000
_cell.length_c   1.000
_cell.angle_alpha   90.00
_cell.angle_beta   90.00
_cell.angle_gamma   90.00
#
_symmetry.space_group_name_H-M   'P 1'
#
loop_
_entity.id
_entity.type
_entity.pdbx_description
1 polymer ?
#
loop_
_entity_poly.entity_id
_entity_poly.type
_entity_poly.pdbx_seq_one_letter_code
_entity_poly.pdbx_strand_id
1 'polypeptide(L)'
;QVVIIIDDMGVSLRSKLVEVMDGPLTLAYLPYAKDLPARTKRAKSNGHELMVHMPMEAMNRNLDGGPRVLRTDTTKQEFQETVEWGLSQFDGYVGVNNHMGSRLTRDKESMHRLMSQLKGRGLYFIDSKTIGSSVAAKTAREYGLSYAVRDVFLDHEINKEFVRNALKKLEAIA
;
A
#
# COMPACT_ATOMS: atom_id res chain seq x y z
N GLN A 1 -19.06 2.84 5.88
CA GLN A 1 -18.25 1.61 5.91
C GLN A 1 -16.79 1.96 6.23
N VAL A 2 -16.20 1.24 7.20
CA VAL A 2 -14.80 1.41 7.62
C VAL A 2 -13.97 0.25 7.07
N VAL A 3 -12.78 0.57 6.56
CA VAL A 3 -11.74 -0.40 6.17
C VAL A 3 -10.48 -0.10 6.96
N ILE A 4 -9.91 -1.11 7.60
CA ILE A 4 -8.64 -1.01 8.31
C ILE A 4 -7.57 -1.73 7.50
N ILE A 5 -6.53 -0.98 7.14
CA ILE A 5 -5.38 -1.50 6.38
C ILE A 5 -4.19 -1.58 7.32
N ILE A 6 -3.53 -2.72 7.35
CA ILE A 6 -2.26 -2.92 8.07
C ILE A 6 -1.14 -2.98 7.06
N ASP A 7 -0.32 -1.95 7.06
CA ASP A 7 0.84 -1.79 6.17
C ASP A 7 2.08 -2.55 6.69
N ASP A 8 3.16 -2.54 5.90
CA ASP A 8 4.46 -3.14 6.22
C ASP A 8 4.42 -4.63 6.58
N MET A 9 3.40 -5.34 6.08
CA MET A 9 3.27 -6.76 6.34
C MET A 9 4.43 -7.55 5.73
N GLY A 10 4.89 -8.53 6.48
CA GLY A 10 5.88 -9.51 6.00
C GLY A 10 7.28 -9.33 6.57
N VAL A 11 7.70 -8.15 6.97
CA VAL A 11 9.07 -7.87 7.46
C VAL A 11 9.24 -8.03 8.97
N SER A 12 8.19 -7.82 9.74
CA SER A 12 8.21 -8.01 11.19
C SER A 12 7.70 -9.41 11.58
N LEU A 13 8.28 -9.99 12.65
CA LEU A 13 7.74 -11.20 13.28
C LEU A 13 6.31 -11.01 13.81
N ARG A 14 5.96 -9.78 14.22
CA ARG A 14 4.61 -9.42 14.67
C ARG A 14 3.56 -9.53 13.57
N SER A 15 3.94 -9.38 12.31
CA SER A 15 3.02 -9.56 11.18
C SER A 15 2.37 -10.95 11.16
N LYS A 16 3.04 -11.99 11.69
CA LYS A 16 2.47 -13.34 11.81
C LYS A 16 1.29 -13.41 12.76
N LEU A 17 1.27 -12.57 13.79
CA LEU A 17 0.14 -12.46 14.72
C LEU A 17 -1.05 -11.80 14.05
N VAL A 18 -0.81 -10.77 13.23
CA VAL A 18 -1.88 -10.08 12.48
C VAL A 18 -2.55 -11.01 11.46
N GLU A 19 -1.77 -11.89 10.82
CA GLU A 19 -2.28 -12.86 9.84
C GLU A 19 -3.32 -13.84 10.39
N VAL A 20 -3.39 -14.00 11.74
CA VAL A 20 -4.31 -14.90 12.42
C VAL A 20 -5.28 -14.19 13.37
N MET A 21 -5.38 -12.87 13.28
CA MET A 21 -6.35 -12.09 14.07
C MET A 21 -7.78 -12.35 13.57
N ASP A 22 -8.73 -12.25 14.48
CA ASP A 22 -10.15 -12.31 14.13
C ASP A 22 -10.59 -11.03 13.42
N GLY A 23 -11.52 -11.19 12.49
CA GLY A 23 -12.15 -10.10 11.75
C GLY A 23 -11.47 -9.78 10.42
N PRO A 24 -12.20 -9.20 9.47
CA PRO A 24 -11.68 -8.85 8.16
C PRO A 24 -10.80 -7.59 8.25
N LEU A 25 -9.52 -7.75 7.94
CA LEU A 25 -8.56 -6.67 7.75
C LEU A 25 -8.07 -6.69 6.31
N THR A 26 -7.56 -5.58 5.81
CA THR A 26 -6.78 -5.53 4.58
C THR A 26 -5.30 -5.53 4.95
N LEU A 27 -4.56 -6.54 4.52
CA LEU A 27 -3.15 -6.72 4.85
C LEU A 27 -2.28 -6.37 3.65
N ALA A 28 -1.53 -5.28 3.76
CA ALA A 28 -0.68 -4.76 2.69
C ALA A 28 0.77 -5.26 2.87
N TYR A 29 1.16 -6.19 2.00
CA TYR A 29 2.45 -6.87 2.07
C TYR A 29 3.51 -6.17 1.23
N LEU A 30 4.68 -5.98 1.84
CA LEU A 30 5.89 -5.53 1.13
C LEU A 30 6.38 -6.65 0.19
N PRO A 31 6.57 -6.37 -1.10
CA PRO A 31 6.86 -7.40 -2.10
C PRO A 31 8.23 -8.08 -1.91
N TYR A 32 9.11 -7.52 -1.11
CA TYR A 32 10.41 -8.10 -0.78
C TYR A 32 10.41 -8.93 0.52
N ALA A 33 9.27 -9.08 1.16
CA ALA A 33 9.17 -9.89 2.37
C ALA A 33 9.38 -11.38 2.07
N LYS A 34 9.84 -12.11 3.08
CA LYS A 34 10.11 -13.56 2.95
C LYS A 34 8.82 -14.38 3.12
N ASP A 35 8.79 -15.53 2.48
CA ASP A 35 7.73 -16.54 2.60
C ASP A 35 6.32 -16.02 2.23
N LEU A 36 6.24 -15.03 1.33
CA LEU A 36 4.99 -14.38 0.94
C LEU A 36 3.89 -15.36 0.52
N PRO A 37 4.13 -16.37 -0.34
CA PRO A 37 3.06 -17.28 -0.75
C PRO A 37 2.41 -18.04 0.43
N ALA A 38 3.20 -18.50 1.40
CA ALA A 38 2.68 -19.19 2.57
C ALA A 38 1.96 -18.24 3.53
N ARG A 39 2.48 -17.03 3.71
CA ARG A 39 1.94 -16.01 4.61
C ARG A 39 0.62 -15.46 4.10
N THR A 40 0.57 -15.08 2.83
CA THR A 40 -0.64 -14.54 2.19
C THR A 40 -1.75 -15.58 2.09
N LYS A 41 -1.40 -16.85 1.81
CA LYS A 41 -2.36 -17.96 1.87
C LYS A 41 -2.99 -18.09 3.26
N ARG A 42 -2.17 -18.03 4.34
CA ARG A 42 -2.67 -18.09 5.72
C ARG A 42 -3.58 -16.91 6.04
N ALA A 43 -3.16 -15.69 5.73
CA ALA A 43 -3.96 -14.48 5.93
C ALA A 43 -5.32 -14.58 5.23
N LYS A 44 -5.33 -14.98 3.96
CA LYS A 44 -6.55 -15.16 3.18
C LYS A 44 -7.47 -16.25 3.77
N SER A 45 -6.89 -17.35 4.28
CA SER A 45 -7.66 -18.42 4.93
C SER A 45 -8.31 -17.97 6.24
N ASN A 46 -7.79 -16.93 6.88
CA ASN A 46 -8.38 -16.28 8.07
C ASN A 46 -9.34 -15.13 7.73
N GLY A 47 -9.71 -14.96 6.46
CA GLY A 47 -10.70 -14.00 6.03
C GLY A 47 -10.18 -12.58 5.77
N HIS A 48 -8.85 -12.40 5.74
CA HIS A 48 -8.25 -11.10 5.40
C HIS A 48 -8.19 -10.85 3.90
N GLU A 49 -8.33 -9.59 3.52
CA GLU A 49 -8.05 -9.10 2.18
C GLU A 49 -6.55 -8.84 2.00
N LEU A 50 -6.03 -9.06 0.81
CA LEU A 50 -4.61 -8.87 0.51
C LEU A 50 -4.38 -7.67 -0.40
N MET A 51 -3.29 -6.95 -0.16
CA MET A 51 -2.86 -5.80 -0.95
C MET A 51 -1.34 -5.81 -1.14
N VAL A 52 -0.86 -5.29 -2.26
CA VAL A 52 0.58 -5.05 -2.47
C VAL A 52 0.94 -3.69 -1.91
N HIS A 53 1.84 -3.66 -0.94
CA HIS A 53 2.41 -2.43 -0.37
C HIS A 53 3.64 -2.04 -1.19
N MET A 54 3.43 -1.28 -2.27
CA MET A 54 4.43 -1.01 -3.28
C MET A 54 5.44 0.05 -2.82
N PRO A 55 6.75 -0.27 -2.76
CA PRO A 55 7.78 0.69 -2.38
C PRO A 55 7.91 1.83 -3.38
N MET A 56 7.82 3.06 -2.89
CA MET A 56 7.84 4.27 -3.70
C MET A 56 8.76 5.34 -3.12
N GLU A 57 9.41 6.10 -3.98
CA GLU A 57 10.41 7.11 -3.62
C GLU A 57 9.86 8.16 -2.64
N ALA A 58 10.56 8.30 -1.51
CA ALA A 58 10.31 9.34 -0.51
C ALA A 58 11.02 10.66 -0.88
N MET A 59 10.54 11.80 -0.35
CA MET A 59 11.24 13.09 -0.47
C MET A 59 12.64 13.04 0.12
N ASN A 60 12.79 12.41 1.27
CA ASN A 60 14.10 12.13 1.85
C ASN A 60 14.66 10.84 1.23
N ARG A 61 15.61 10.99 0.33
CA ARG A 61 16.26 9.88 -0.39
C ARG A 61 17.14 8.97 0.48
N ASN A 62 17.45 9.41 1.71
CA ASN A 62 18.22 8.60 2.67
C ASN A 62 17.37 7.56 3.41
N LEU A 63 16.04 7.62 3.25
CA LEU A 63 15.16 6.60 3.80
C LEU A 63 15.25 5.32 2.96
N ASP A 64 15.42 4.21 3.66
CA ASP A 64 15.45 2.88 3.03
C ASP A 64 14.02 2.40 2.76
N GLY A 65 13.60 2.45 1.51
CA GLY A 65 12.32 1.92 1.04
C GLY A 65 12.38 0.43 0.64
N GLY A 66 13.51 -0.22 0.85
CA GLY A 66 13.75 -1.61 0.44
C GLY A 66 14.54 -1.76 -0.87
N PRO A 67 14.75 -3.00 -1.32
CA PRO A 67 15.70 -3.31 -2.41
C PRO A 67 15.23 -2.85 -3.80
N ARG A 68 13.93 -2.70 -4.02
CA ARG A 68 13.35 -2.22 -5.28
C ARG A 68 12.27 -1.19 -5.00
N VAL A 69 12.58 0.07 -5.30
CA VAL A 69 11.73 1.23 -5.06
C VAL A 69 11.37 1.86 -6.41
N LEU A 70 10.10 2.15 -6.64
CA LEU A 70 9.68 2.97 -7.78
C LEU A 70 10.23 4.39 -7.60
N ARG A 71 10.97 4.88 -8.58
CA ARG A 71 11.64 6.19 -8.55
C ARG A 71 11.23 7.05 -9.72
N THR A 72 11.27 8.36 -9.52
CA THR A 72 10.93 9.36 -10.52
C THR A 72 11.98 9.50 -11.63
N ASP A 73 13.23 9.13 -11.35
CA ASP A 73 14.38 9.29 -12.24
C ASP A 73 14.79 8.01 -13.00
N THR A 74 13.93 6.97 -12.99
CA THR A 74 14.13 5.74 -13.76
C THR A 74 13.53 5.83 -15.16
N THR A 75 14.08 5.02 -16.08
CA THR A 75 13.48 4.84 -17.40
C THR A 75 12.08 4.24 -17.31
N LYS A 76 11.30 4.37 -18.37
CA LYS A 76 9.97 3.75 -18.46
C LYS A 76 10.05 2.23 -18.30
N GLN A 77 11.07 1.60 -18.89
CA GLN A 77 11.26 0.16 -18.82
C GLN A 77 11.60 -0.29 -17.40
N GLU A 78 12.56 0.34 -16.73
CA GLU A 78 12.94 0.02 -15.34
C GLU A 78 11.76 0.21 -14.37
N PHE A 79 10.98 1.27 -14.58
CA PHE A 79 9.78 1.51 -13.80
C PHE A 79 8.77 0.36 -13.98
N GLN A 80 8.52 -0.04 -15.22
CA GLN A 80 7.62 -1.15 -15.55
C GLN A 80 8.10 -2.46 -14.94
N GLU A 81 9.37 -2.79 -15.09
CA GLU A 81 9.97 -4.00 -14.52
C GLU A 81 9.85 -4.04 -12.99
N THR A 82 9.97 -2.88 -12.33
CA THR A 82 9.79 -2.77 -10.88
C THR A 82 8.33 -2.99 -10.46
N VAL A 83 7.36 -2.45 -11.20
CA VAL A 83 5.93 -2.70 -10.93
C VAL A 83 5.60 -4.18 -11.15
N GLU A 84 6.00 -4.77 -12.27
CA GLU A 84 5.74 -6.19 -12.57
C GLU A 84 6.39 -7.10 -11.52
N TRP A 85 7.62 -6.80 -11.12
CA TRP A 85 8.26 -7.53 -10.04
C TRP A 85 7.44 -7.47 -8.75
N GLY A 86 7.00 -6.30 -8.32
CA GLY A 86 6.20 -6.16 -7.09
C GLY A 86 4.89 -6.94 -7.15
N LEU A 87 4.22 -6.91 -8.31
CA LEU A 87 2.95 -7.61 -8.54
C LEU A 87 3.11 -9.13 -8.68
N SER A 88 4.31 -9.64 -8.98
CA SER A 88 4.57 -11.07 -9.17
C SER A 88 4.95 -11.84 -7.91
N GLN A 89 5.09 -11.18 -6.75
CA GLN A 89 5.64 -11.81 -5.55
C GLN A 89 4.65 -12.73 -4.81
N PHE A 90 3.37 -12.49 -4.97
CA PHE A 90 2.30 -13.35 -4.45
C PHE A 90 0.99 -13.10 -5.21
N ASP A 91 0.02 -13.99 -5.03
CA ASP A 91 -1.27 -13.92 -5.72
C ASP A 91 -2.42 -13.58 -4.76
N GLY A 92 -3.57 -13.24 -5.35
CA GLY A 92 -4.84 -13.07 -4.64
C GLY A 92 -5.01 -11.74 -3.93
N TYR A 93 -4.14 -10.77 -4.20
CA TYR A 93 -4.34 -9.36 -3.83
C TYR A 93 -5.40 -8.71 -4.73
N VAL A 94 -6.06 -7.70 -4.20
CA VAL A 94 -7.14 -6.97 -4.88
C VAL A 94 -6.80 -5.51 -5.15
N GLY A 95 -5.69 -5.02 -4.61
CA GLY A 95 -5.26 -3.64 -4.77
C GLY A 95 -3.79 -3.41 -4.48
N VAL A 96 -3.40 -2.17 -4.66
CA VAL A 96 -2.04 -1.65 -4.41
C VAL A 96 -2.15 -0.37 -3.58
N ASN A 97 -1.28 -0.21 -2.60
CA ASN A 97 -1.07 1.07 -1.93
C ASN A 97 0.42 1.44 -1.89
N ASN A 98 0.74 2.67 -1.51
CA ASN A 98 2.13 3.13 -1.49
C ASN A 98 2.77 2.95 -0.12
N HIS A 99 3.91 2.22 -0.10
CA HIS A 99 4.90 2.31 0.98
C HIS A 99 5.76 3.54 0.76
N MET A 100 5.83 4.44 1.76
CA MET A 100 6.43 5.77 1.58
C MET A 100 5.80 6.55 0.40
N GLY A 101 6.61 7.00 -0.56
CA GLY A 101 6.12 7.56 -1.81
C GLY A 101 5.84 9.06 -1.77
N SER A 102 6.28 9.80 -0.76
CA SER A 102 6.02 11.24 -0.66
C SER A 102 6.61 12.06 -1.82
N ARG A 103 7.61 11.53 -2.55
CA ARG A 103 8.12 12.11 -3.78
C ARG A 103 7.37 11.57 -5.01
N LEU A 104 7.25 10.25 -5.14
CA LEU A 104 6.65 9.62 -6.30
C LEU A 104 5.18 10.02 -6.50
N THR A 105 4.39 10.01 -5.43
CA THR A 105 2.95 10.32 -5.51
C THR A 105 2.62 11.76 -5.90
N ARG A 106 3.59 12.67 -5.83
CA ARG A 106 3.47 14.06 -6.37
C ARG A 106 3.81 14.16 -7.84
N ASP A 107 4.59 13.22 -8.36
CA ASP A 107 5.06 13.23 -9.74
C ASP A 107 3.99 12.68 -10.67
N LYS A 108 3.44 13.55 -11.51
CA LYS A 108 2.34 13.20 -12.42
C LYS A 108 2.74 12.11 -13.40
N GLU A 109 3.95 12.20 -13.94
CA GLU A 109 4.40 11.24 -14.95
C GLU A 109 4.55 9.84 -14.34
N SER A 110 5.18 9.74 -13.18
CA SER A 110 5.30 8.48 -12.45
C SER A 110 3.94 7.89 -12.08
N MET A 111 3.00 8.72 -11.64
CA MET A 111 1.65 8.24 -11.34
C MET A 111 0.89 7.80 -12.60
N HIS A 112 1.04 8.48 -13.73
CA HIS A 112 0.51 8.00 -15.01
C HIS A 112 1.12 6.67 -15.44
N ARG A 113 2.43 6.50 -15.28
CA ARG A 113 3.13 5.22 -15.56
C ARG A 113 2.58 4.09 -14.69
N LEU A 114 2.39 4.32 -13.39
CA LEU A 114 1.85 3.33 -12.47
C LEU A 114 0.40 2.99 -12.80
N MET A 115 -0.48 3.98 -12.89
CA MET A 115 -1.91 3.75 -13.12
C MET A 115 -2.19 3.08 -14.46
N SER A 116 -1.40 3.39 -15.50
CA SER A 116 -1.51 2.70 -16.80
C SER A 116 -1.22 1.20 -16.71
N GLN A 117 -0.31 0.79 -15.83
CA GLN A 117 0.01 -0.62 -15.62
C GLN A 117 -1.03 -1.35 -14.75
N LEU A 118 -1.69 -0.64 -13.82
CA LEU A 118 -2.75 -1.21 -12.99
C LEU A 118 -4.08 -1.29 -13.75
N LYS A 119 -4.27 -0.45 -14.76
CA LYS A 119 -5.50 -0.43 -15.58
C LYS A 119 -5.75 -1.79 -16.23
N GLY A 120 -6.99 -2.25 -16.14
CA GLY A 120 -7.42 -3.52 -16.76
C GLY A 120 -7.05 -4.77 -15.96
N ARG A 121 -6.38 -4.65 -14.80
CA ARG A 121 -6.04 -5.78 -13.92
C ARG A 121 -7.11 -6.07 -12.87
N GLY A 122 -8.18 -5.26 -12.79
CA GLY A 122 -9.22 -5.41 -11.76
C GLY A 122 -8.76 -4.97 -10.37
N LEU A 123 -7.65 -4.26 -10.27
CA LEU A 123 -7.08 -3.77 -9.02
C LEU A 123 -7.61 -2.39 -8.68
N TYR A 124 -7.68 -2.08 -7.39
CA TYR A 124 -7.89 -0.72 -6.92
C TYR A 124 -6.59 -0.11 -6.36
N PHE A 125 -6.55 1.21 -6.23
CA PHE A 125 -5.41 1.91 -5.66
C PHE A 125 -5.80 2.67 -4.39
N ILE A 126 -5.03 2.50 -3.31
CA ILE A 126 -5.19 3.28 -2.09
C ILE A 126 -4.00 4.24 -1.94
N ASP A 127 -4.28 5.53 -1.91
CA ASP A 127 -3.28 6.53 -1.56
C ASP A 127 -3.11 6.58 -0.04
N SER A 128 -1.97 6.07 0.46
CA SER A 128 -1.60 6.12 1.88
C SER A 128 -1.34 7.58 2.35
N LYS A 129 -1.42 8.54 1.42
CA LYS A 129 -1.35 9.99 1.69
C LYS A 129 -0.18 10.40 2.59
N THR A 130 1.02 9.96 2.20
CA THR A 130 2.26 10.33 2.88
C THR A 130 2.66 11.79 2.65
N ILE A 131 1.96 12.47 1.73
CA ILE A 131 2.10 13.89 1.45
C ILE A 131 0.76 14.50 1.01
N GLY A 132 0.48 15.73 1.45
CA GLY A 132 -0.76 16.43 1.12
C GLY A 132 -0.92 16.80 -0.36
N SER A 133 0.19 16.91 -1.10
CA SER A 133 0.21 17.25 -2.53
C SER A 133 0.24 16.04 -3.47
N SER A 134 -0.14 14.86 -2.99
CA SER A 134 -0.29 13.66 -3.81
C SER A 134 -1.28 13.89 -4.95
N VAL A 135 -0.94 13.40 -6.14
CA VAL A 135 -1.83 13.38 -7.32
C VAL A 135 -2.35 11.97 -7.62
N ALA A 136 -2.05 10.99 -6.76
CA ALA A 136 -2.35 9.59 -6.99
C ALA A 136 -3.85 9.34 -7.19
N ALA A 137 -4.70 9.80 -6.28
CA ALA A 137 -6.15 9.62 -6.38
C ALA A 137 -6.75 10.29 -7.64
N LYS A 138 -6.27 11.48 -8.00
CA LYS A 138 -6.68 12.17 -9.22
C LYS A 138 -6.30 11.35 -10.46
N THR A 139 -5.07 10.85 -10.50
CA THR A 139 -4.58 10.07 -11.64
C THR A 139 -5.29 8.72 -11.73
N ALA A 140 -5.54 8.04 -10.60
CA ALA A 140 -6.32 6.79 -10.59
C ALA A 140 -7.71 6.99 -11.21
N ARG A 141 -8.39 8.09 -10.85
CA ARG A 141 -9.69 8.46 -11.45
C ARG A 141 -9.60 8.69 -12.96
N GLU A 142 -8.57 9.37 -13.45
CA GLU A 142 -8.34 9.62 -14.88
C GLU A 142 -8.19 8.32 -15.69
N TYR A 143 -7.66 7.26 -15.06
CA TYR A 143 -7.54 5.94 -15.66
C TYR A 143 -8.75 5.03 -15.45
N GLY A 144 -9.78 5.50 -14.72
CA GLY A 144 -10.98 4.70 -14.42
C GLY A 144 -10.73 3.58 -13.40
N LEU A 145 -9.67 3.69 -12.59
CA LEU A 145 -9.40 2.77 -11.49
C LEU A 145 -10.29 3.11 -10.29
N SER A 146 -10.77 2.08 -9.60
CA SER A 146 -11.30 2.25 -8.25
C SER A 146 -10.18 2.73 -7.32
N TYR A 147 -10.47 3.71 -6.48
CA TYR A 147 -9.46 4.26 -5.58
C TYR A 147 -10.07 4.78 -4.29
N ALA A 148 -9.25 4.87 -3.26
CA ALA A 148 -9.54 5.63 -2.04
C ALA A 148 -8.28 6.34 -1.53
N VAL A 149 -8.47 7.23 -0.59
CA VAL A 149 -7.42 7.98 0.10
C VAL A 149 -7.56 7.70 1.59
N ARG A 150 -6.46 7.52 2.29
CA ARG A 150 -6.45 7.34 3.74
C ARG A 150 -7.05 8.56 4.45
N ASP A 151 -8.05 8.34 5.28
CA ASP A 151 -8.69 9.36 6.10
C ASP A 151 -7.99 9.54 7.45
N VAL A 152 -7.67 8.43 8.11
CA VAL A 152 -7.09 8.42 9.46
C VAL A 152 -5.82 7.57 9.52
N PHE A 153 -4.77 8.08 10.14
CA PHE A 153 -3.56 7.34 10.47
C PHE A 153 -3.66 6.87 11.92
N LEU A 154 -3.71 5.55 12.13
CA LEU A 154 -4.05 4.99 13.44
C LEU A 154 -2.88 4.95 14.41
N ASP A 155 -1.65 4.86 13.91
CA ASP A 155 -0.43 4.61 14.69
C ASP A 155 0.68 5.64 14.42
N HIS A 156 0.30 6.89 14.16
CA HIS A 156 1.28 7.99 14.08
C HIS A 156 2.11 8.10 15.36
N GLU A 157 1.48 7.80 16.50
CA GLU A 157 2.16 7.57 17.77
C GLU A 157 1.88 6.14 18.24
N ILE A 158 2.95 5.40 18.60
CA ILE A 158 2.86 4.00 19.02
C ILE A 158 2.45 3.93 20.50
N ASN A 159 1.24 4.36 20.81
CA ASN A 159 0.65 4.21 22.14
C ASN A 159 -0.86 3.92 22.06
N LYS A 160 -1.38 3.22 23.08
CA LYS A 160 -2.78 2.77 23.10
C LYS A 160 -3.79 3.91 23.13
N GLU A 161 -3.46 5.03 23.75
CA GLU A 161 -4.36 6.18 23.85
C GLU A 161 -4.51 6.85 22.49
N PHE A 162 -3.40 7.08 21.79
CA PHE A 162 -3.42 7.64 20.43
C PHE A 162 -4.28 6.77 19.49
N VAL A 163 -4.05 5.45 19.48
CA VAL A 163 -4.82 4.53 18.63
C VAL A 163 -6.30 4.56 18.96
N ARG A 164 -6.69 4.58 20.24
CA ARG A 164 -8.11 4.69 20.65
C ARG A 164 -8.75 6.00 20.17
N ASN A 165 -8.03 7.11 20.28
CA ASN A 165 -8.52 8.41 19.82
C ASN A 165 -8.63 8.48 18.30
N ALA A 166 -7.67 7.88 17.58
CA ALA A 166 -7.73 7.77 16.12
C ALA A 166 -8.91 6.90 15.66
N LEU A 167 -9.20 5.80 16.34
CA LEU A 167 -10.38 4.96 16.07
C LEU A 167 -11.70 5.72 16.32
N LYS A 168 -11.83 6.47 17.43
CA LYS A 168 -13.00 7.33 17.67
C LYS A 168 -13.19 8.38 16.58
N LYS A 169 -12.06 8.97 16.09
CA LYS A 169 -12.12 9.90 14.97
C LYS A 169 -12.61 9.21 13.69
N LEU A 170 -12.15 7.99 13.44
CA LEU A 170 -12.57 7.19 12.30
C LEU A 170 -14.07 6.89 12.35
N GLU A 171 -14.60 6.49 13.53
CA GLU A 171 -16.04 6.27 13.74
C GLU A 171 -16.88 7.53 13.48
N ALA A 172 -16.35 8.71 13.84
CA ALA A 172 -17.06 9.97 13.66
C ALA A 172 -17.17 10.44 12.19
N ILE A 173 -16.33 9.94 11.29
CA ILE A 173 -16.33 10.27 9.86
C ILE A 173 -16.91 9.15 8.99
N ALA A 174 -17.18 7.99 9.53
CA ALA A 174 -17.74 6.83 8.83
C ALA A 174 -19.25 6.90 8.66
#